data_750217a01bca51dfd9754fa10dc902f3
#
_entry.id   750217a01bca51dfd9754fa10dc902f3
#
_cell.length_a   1.000
_cell.length_b   1.000
_cell.length_c   1.000
_cell.angle_alpha   90.00
_cell.angle_beta   90.00
_cell.angle_gamma   90.00
#
_symmetry.space_group_name_H-M   'P 1'
#
loop_
_entity.id
_entity.type
_entity.pdbx_description
1 polymer ?
#
loop_
_entity_poly.entity_id
_entity_poly.type
_entity_poly.pdbx_seq_one_letter_code
_entity_poly.pdbx_strand_id
1 'polypeptide(L)'
;VIKSLAIATVWSTDQERDKKFFVETLGFTERTDMRMGDMRWVTVSPPGQPDVQLTLMRPDGPGLDPESREAVLKLVNKGALGAGVFSTDDCHGTYAELKAKGVEFVQEPQERPYGIEALFRDPSGNWYSLTQQHEFDGLDMSKPWSGCIDDDTDAGTGRA
;
A
#
# COMPACT_ATOMS: atom_id res chain seq x y z
N VAL A 1 -10.17 -25.87 8.38
CA VAL A 1 -10.65 -25.04 7.26
C VAL A 1 -10.33 -23.57 7.55
N ILE A 2 -9.68 -22.87 6.61
CA ILE A 2 -9.42 -21.43 6.70
C ILE A 2 -10.78 -20.71 6.60
N LYS A 3 -11.03 -19.72 7.49
CA LYS A 3 -12.28 -18.96 7.52
C LYS A 3 -12.18 -17.63 6.80
N SER A 4 -11.10 -16.89 7.02
CA SER A 4 -10.93 -15.54 6.48
C SER A 4 -9.47 -15.07 6.57
N LEU A 5 -9.14 -13.99 5.89
CA LEU A 5 -7.94 -13.21 6.15
C LEU A 5 -8.21 -12.32 7.37
N ALA A 6 -7.47 -12.52 8.45
CA ALA A 6 -7.64 -11.72 9.66
C ALA A 6 -6.63 -10.56 9.74
N ILE A 7 -5.36 -10.84 9.43
CA ILE A 7 -4.26 -9.86 9.52
C ILE A 7 -3.36 -10.01 8.29
N ALA A 8 -3.00 -8.89 7.67
CA ALA A 8 -1.97 -8.80 6.65
C ALA A 8 -0.80 -7.95 7.15
N THR A 9 0.42 -8.22 6.66
CA THR A 9 1.62 -7.51 7.09
C THR A 9 1.95 -6.37 6.14
N VAL A 10 2.23 -5.21 6.72
CA VAL A 10 2.82 -4.05 6.06
C VAL A 10 4.15 -3.75 6.75
N TRP A 11 5.22 -3.60 5.98
CA TRP A 11 6.53 -3.30 6.54
C TRP A 11 6.65 -1.83 6.91
N SER A 12 7.08 -1.57 8.15
CA SER A 12 7.22 -0.23 8.71
C SER A 12 8.67 0.00 9.17
N THR A 13 9.23 1.12 8.79
CA THR A 13 10.53 1.58 9.29
C THR A 13 10.40 2.43 10.55
N ASP A 14 9.20 2.95 10.83
CA ASP A 14 8.84 3.70 12.03
C ASP A 14 7.36 3.49 12.34
N GLN A 15 7.07 2.59 13.27
CA GLN A 15 5.69 2.19 13.61
C GLN A 15 4.85 3.36 14.19
N GLU A 16 5.44 4.30 14.91
CA GLU A 16 4.69 5.43 15.48
C GLU A 16 4.25 6.42 14.39
N ARG A 17 5.17 6.76 13.50
CA ARG A 17 4.89 7.61 12.34
C ARG A 17 3.86 6.98 11.42
N ASP A 18 4.04 5.69 11.11
CA ASP A 18 3.16 4.99 10.18
C ASP A 18 1.77 4.76 10.80
N LYS A 19 1.70 4.47 12.11
CA LYS A 19 0.41 4.41 12.84
C LYS A 19 -0.34 5.73 12.73
N LYS A 20 0.31 6.86 12.97
CA LYS A 20 -0.30 8.18 12.82
C LYS A 20 -0.80 8.41 11.41
N PHE A 21 -0.04 8.04 10.40
CA PHE A 21 -0.47 8.13 9.01
C PHE A 21 -1.76 7.35 8.76
N PHE A 22 -1.82 6.08 9.16
CA PHE A 22 -3.03 5.28 8.96
C PHE A 22 -4.23 5.82 9.75
N VAL A 23 -4.03 6.19 11.00
CA VAL A 23 -5.14 6.62 11.88
C VAL A 23 -5.57 8.06 11.59
N GLU A 24 -4.64 9.01 11.60
CA GLU A 24 -4.97 10.43 11.53
C GLU A 24 -5.17 10.92 10.08
N THR A 25 -4.42 10.36 9.12
CA THR A 25 -4.49 10.80 7.73
C THR A 25 -5.49 9.98 6.92
N LEU A 26 -5.40 8.63 7.00
CA LEU A 26 -6.29 7.74 6.25
C LEU A 26 -7.61 7.41 6.97
N GLY A 27 -7.75 7.76 8.25
CA GLY A 27 -8.98 7.53 9.02
C GLY A 27 -9.16 6.07 9.48
N PHE A 28 -8.09 5.29 9.56
CA PHE A 28 -8.14 3.91 10.06
C PHE A 28 -8.36 3.90 11.58
N THR A 29 -8.82 2.78 12.10
CA THR A 29 -8.97 2.57 13.54
C THR A 29 -7.78 1.79 14.08
N GLU A 30 -7.11 2.30 15.13
CA GLU A 30 -6.15 1.53 15.90
C GLU A 30 -6.84 0.35 16.57
N ARG A 31 -6.31 -0.85 16.40
CA ARG A 31 -6.86 -2.09 16.98
C ARG A 31 -6.03 -2.57 18.13
N THR A 32 -4.73 -2.60 17.96
CA THR A 32 -3.79 -3.05 18.98
C THR A 32 -2.52 -2.21 18.90
N ASP A 33 -2.00 -1.81 20.05
CA ASP A 33 -0.67 -1.25 20.22
C ASP A 33 -0.10 -1.75 21.54
N MET A 34 0.71 -2.80 21.48
CA MET A 34 1.26 -3.44 22.66
C MET A 34 2.72 -3.82 22.48
N ARG A 35 3.46 -3.86 23.58
CA ARG A 35 4.83 -4.36 23.61
C ARG A 35 4.88 -5.76 24.18
N MET A 36 5.65 -6.62 23.50
CA MET A 36 5.94 -7.99 23.92
C MET A 36 7.47 -8.14 23.91
N GLY A 37 8.12 -7.86 25.06
CA GLY A 37 9.57 -7.75 25.14
C GLY A 37 10.07 -6.58 24.26
N ASP A 38 11.00 -6.87 23.38
CA ASP A 38 11.57 -5.86 22.43
C ASP A 38 10.68 -5.64 21.21
N MET A 39 9.66 -6.48 21.00
CA MET A 39 8.74 -6.34 19.88
C MET A 39 7.56 -5.45 20.25
N ARG A 40 7.21 -4.53 19.33
CA ARG A 40 5.95 -3.78 19.38
C ARG A 40 4.99 -4.33 18.32
N TRP A 41 3.80 -4.72 18.76
CA TRP A 41 2.73 -5.18 17.89
C TRP A 41 1.72 -4.07 17.69
N VAL A 42 1.62 -3.57 16.46
CA VAL A 42 0.70 -2.48 16.08
C VAL A 42 -0.18 -2.96 14.96
N THR A 43 -1.50 -2.84 15.14
CA THR A 43 -2.47 -3.14 14.09
C THR A 43 -3.49 -2.03 13.92
N VAL A 44 -3.92 -1.83 12.67
CA VAL A 44 -4.94 -0.86 12.26
C VAL A 44 -5.94 -1.53 11.34
N SER A 45 -7.18 -1.05 11.30
CA SER A 45 -8.22 -1.54 10.38
C SER A 45 -8.79 -0.42 9.53
N PRO A 46 -9.11 -0.66 8.25
CA PRO A 46 -9.87 0.28 7.44
C PRO A 46 -11.24 0.56 8.07
N PRO A 47 -11.78 1.79 7.93
CA PRO A 47 -13.06 2.14 8.56
C PRO A 47 -14.25 1.29 8.07
N GLY A 48 -14.24 0.88 6.80
CA GLY A 48 -15.29 0.03 6.22
C GLY A 48 -15.07 -1.48 6.39
N GLN A 49 -13.97 -1.92 7.02
CA GLN A 49 -13.61 -3.35 7.09
C GLN A 49 -12.95 -3.69 8.44
N PRO A 50 -13.71 -3.64 9.55
CA PRO A 50 -13.15 -3.82 10.90
C PRO A 50 -12.61 -5.23 11.17
N ASP A 51 -13.04 -6.24 10.42
CA ASP A 51 -12.62 -7.63 10.59
C ASP A 51 -11.26 -7.96 9.97
N VAL A 52 -10.71 -7.04 9.16
CA VAL A 52 -9.37 -7.17 8.58
C VAL A 52 -8.45 -6.15 9.22
N GLN A 53 -7.26 -6.59 9.61
CA GLN A 53 -6.25 -5.72 10.20
C GLN A 53 -4.99 -5.71 9.35
N LEU A 54 -4.31 -4.57 9.33
CA LEU A 54 -2.93 -4.46 8.86
C LEU A 54 -2.02 -4.38 10.08
N THR A 55 -1.03 -5.26 10.17
CA THR A 55 0.03 -5.12 11.17
C THR A 55 1.18 -4.32 10.58
N LEU A 56 1.59 -3.27 11.30
CA LEU A 56 2.75 -2.45 10.94
C LEU A 56 3.99 -3.12 11.54
N MET A 57 4.66 -3.96 10.75
CA MET A 57 5.73 -4.83 11.23
C MET A 57 7.10 -4.23 10.90
N ARG A 58 7.98 -4.18 11.91
CA ARG A 58 9.37 -3.82 11.68
C ARG A 58 10.16 -4.98 11.10
N PRO A 59 11.01 -4.75 10.08
CA PRO A 59 11.84 -5.83 9.51
C PRO A 59 12.89 -6.39 10.48
N ASP A 60 13.25 -5.64 11.54
CA ASP A 60 14.17 -6.06 12.59
C ASP A 60 13.53 -6.91 13.71
N GLY A 61 12.23 -7.20 13.59
CA GLY A 61 11.51 -8.11 14.47
C GLY A 61 11.88 -9.58 14.29
N PRO A 62 11.34 -10.45 15.14
CA PRO A 62 11.55 -11.91 15.04
C PRO A 62 10.96 -12.44 13.72
N GLY A 63 11.63 -13.41 13.12
CA GLY A 63 11.14 -14.13 11.94
C GLY A 63 11.90 -13.84 10.64
N LEU A 64 12.79 -12.85 10.61
CA LEU A 64 13.69 -12.62 9.49
C LEU A 64 15.16 -12.81 9.93
N ASP A 65 15.92 -13.57 9.14
CA ASP A 65 17.38 -13.61 9.25
C ASP A 65 18.00 -12.27 8.84
N PRO A 66 19.27 -12.00 9.19
CA PRO A 66 19.90 -10.70 8.91
C PRO A 66 19.92 -10.30 7.43
N GLU A 67 20.13 -11.26 6.52
CA GLU A 67 20.16 -11.01 5.08
C GLU A 67 18.77 -10.62 4.55
N SER A 68 17.75 -11.37 4.94
CA SER A 68 16.35 -11.09 4.59
C SER A 68 15.88 -9.75 5.14
N ARG A 69 16.28 -9.41 6.37
CA ARG A 69 16.00 -8.10 6.99
C ARG A 69 16.58 -6.95 6.17
N GLU A 70 17.86 -7.06 5.78
CA GLU A 70 18.53 -6.04 4.96
C GLU A 70 17.85 -5.90 3.59
N ALA A 71 17.47 -7.02 2.96
CA ALA A 71 16.78 -7.03 1.68
C ALA A 71 15.40 -6.35 1.77
N VAL A 72 14.61 -6.65 2.80
CA VAL A 72 13.30 -5.99 3.02
C VAL A 72 13.48 -4.50 3.24
N LEU A 73 14.40 -4.08 4.10
CA LEU A 73 14.69 -2.65 4.35
C LEU A 73 15.09 -1.93 3.07
N LYS A 74 15.93 -2.54 2.24
CA LYS A 74 16.35 -1.97 0.97
C LYS A 74 15.16 -1.77 0.02
N LEU A 75 14.26 -2.76 -0.09
CA LEU A 75 13.08 -2.69 -0.95
C LEU A 75 12.06 -1.66 -0.44
N VAL A 76 11.81 -1.63 0.87
CA VAL A 76 10.90 -0.64 1.48
C VAL A 76 11.42 0.77 1.24
N ASN A 77 12.69 1.04 1.57
CA ASN A 77 13.30 2.36 1.40
C ASN A 77 13.37 2.80 -0.07
N LYS A 78 13.49 1.85 -0.99
CA LYS A 78 13.43 2.12 -2.44
C LYS A 78 12.01 2.42 -2.93
N GLY A 79 10.98 2.09 -2.14
CA GLY A 79 9.58 2.23 -2.54
C GLY A 79 9.12 1.17 -3.54
N ALA A 80 9.76 0.00 -3.54
CA ALA A 80 9.49 -1.07 -4.50
C ALA A 80 8.34 -2.00 -4.09
N LEU A 81 7.91 -1.97 -2.82
CA LEU A 81 6.91 -2.91 -2.31
C LEU A 81 5.49 -2.35 -2.40
N GLY A 82 4.64 -3.06 -3.13
CA GLY A 82 3.19 -2.87 -3.10
C GLY A 82 2.59 -3.56 -1.88
N ALA A 83 1.70 -2.86 -1.17
CA ALA A 83 1.14 -3.35 0.08
C ALA A 83 -0.37 -3.60 0.05
N GLY A 84 -1.03 -3.25 -1.02
CA GLY A 84 -2.44 -3.57 -1.20
C GLY A 84 -3.22 -2.60 -2.06
N VAL A 85 -4.52 -2.89 -2.17
CA VAL A 85 -5.51 -2.08 -2.89
C VAL A 85 -6.58 -1.65 -1.90
N PHE A 86 -6.84 -0.36 -1.79
CA PHE A 86 -7.96 0.19 -1.05
C PHE A 86 -9.06 0.62 -2.01
N SER A 87 -10.29 0.28 -1.69
CA SER A 87 -11.45 0.69 -2.47
C SER A 87 -12.03 2.01 -1.96
N THR A 88 -12.58 2.78 -2.88
CA THR A 88 -13.33 4.01 -2.61
C THR A 88 -14.50 4.11 -3.58
N ASP A 89 -15.54 4.84 -3.18
CA ASP A 89 -16.67 5.16 -4.06
C ASP A 89 -16.41 6.39 -4.93
N ASP A 90 -15.39 7.20 -4.58
CA ASP A 90 -14.97 8.40 -5.31
C ASP A 90 -13.45 8.53 -5.28
N CYS A 91 -12.79 8.06 -6.33
CA CYS A 91 -11.34 8.09 -6.44
C CYS A 91 -10.80 9.52 -6.57
N HIS A 92 -11.45 10.37 -7.35
CA HIS A 92 -11.01 11.78 -7.53
C HIS A 92 -11.17 12.59 -6.25
N GLY A 93 -12.31 12.48 -5.57
CA GLY A 93 -12.57 13.18 -4.31
C GLY A 93 -11.63 12.71 -3.20
N THR A 94 -11.46 11.39 -3.05
CA THR A 94 -10.53 10.81 -2.06
C THR A 94 -9.08 11.21 -2.34
N TYR A 95 -8.65 11.20 -3.61
CA TYR A 95 -7.34 11.69 -4.02
C TYR A 95 -7.12 13.15 -3.60
N ALA A 96 -8.09 14.04 -3.91
CA ALA A 96 -7.98 15.46 -3.58
C ALA A 96 -7.89 15.69 -2.06
N GLU A 97 -8.72 14.98 -1.29
CA GLU A 97 -8.70 15.05 0.19
C GLU A 97 -7.35 14.59 0.76
N LEU A 98 -6.87 13.41 0.35
CA LEU A 98 -5.63 12.85 0.87
C LEU A 98 -4.41 13.67 0.43
N LYS A 99 -4.40 14.19 -0.79
CA LYS A 99 -3.35 15.10 -1.28
C LYS A 99 -3.30 16.39 -0.46
N ALA A 100 -4.45 16.95 -0.10
CA ALA A 100 -4.53 18.12 0.78
C ALA A 100 -4.01 17.85 2.20
N LYS A 101 -4.11 16.60 2.68
CA LYS A 101 -3.51 16.13 3.94
C LYS A 101 -2.01 15.79 3.83
N GLY A 102 -1.40 15.97 2.66
CA GLY A 102 0.03 15.75 2.44
C GLY A 102 0.42 14.32 2.07
N VAL A 103 -0.54 13.46 1.67
CA VAL A 103 -0.23 12.12 1.16
C VAL A 103 0.53 12.23 -0.15
N GLU A 104 1.64 11.49 -0.26
CA GLU A 104 2.43 11.38 -1.48
C GLU A 104 1.73 10.46 -2.49
N PHE A 105 1.30 11.03 -3.61
CA PHE A 105 0.79 10.26 -4.73
C PHE A 105 1.87 10.09 -5.79
N VAL A 106 2.10 8.86 -6.21
CA VAL A 106 3.00 8.51 -7.32
C VAL A 106 2.28 8.47 -8.66
N GLN A 107 0.95 8.36 -8.61
CA GLN A 107 0.07 8.44 -9.78
C GLN A 107 -1.23 9.12 -9.39
N GLU A 108 -1.65 10.10 -10.18
CA GLU A 108 -2.99 10.72 -10.08
C GLU A 108 -4.08 9.77 -10.59
N PRO A 109 -5.37 10.01 -10.27
CA PRO A 109 -6.45 9.18 -10.77
C PRO A 109 -6.43 9.03 -12.29
N GLN A 110 -6.44 7.80 -12.75
CA GLN A 110 -6.45 7.43 -14.16
C GLN A 110 -7.50 6.36 -14.44
N GLU A 111 -8.12 6.45 -15.61
CA GLU A 111 -9.03 5.42 -16.09
C GLU A 111 -8.27 4.13 -16.40
N ARG A 112 -8.80 3.03 -15.89
CA ARG A 112 -8.33 1.67 -16.11
C ARG A 112 -9.49 0.81 -16.60
N PRO A 113 -9.24 -0.37 -17.21
CA PRO A 113 -10.33 -1.28 -17.62
C PRO A 113 -11.26 -1.70 -16.48
N TYR A 114 -10.76 -1.69 -15.23
CA TYR A 114 -11.47 -2.12 -14.03
C TYR A 114 -12.03 -0.95 -13.19
N GLY A 115 -11.75 0.29 -13.55
CA GLY A 115 -12.20 1.45 -12.78
C GLY A 115 -11.25 2.63 -12.86
N ILE A 116 -11.33 3.51 -11.87
CA ILE A 116 -10.43 4.65 -11.72
C ILE A 116 -9.42 4.31 -10.63
N GLU A 117 -8.14 4.50 -10.89
CA GLU A 117 -7.06 4.16 -9.98
C GLU A 117 -6.09 5.32 -9.77
N ALA A 118 -5.72 5.56 -8.52
CA ALA A 118 -4.57 6.37 -8.11
C ALA A 118 -3.60 5.53 -7.30
N LEU A 119 -2.33 5.93 -7.25
CA LEU A 119 -1.31 5.25 -6.44
C LEU A 119 -0.70 6.22 -5.44
N PHE A 120 -0.59 5.80 -4.19
CA PHE A 120 0.03 6.60 -3.14
C PHE A 120 1.01 5.78 -2.29
N ARG A 121 1.84 6.47 -1.51
CA ARG A 121 2.81 5.87 -0.59
C ARG A 121 2.45 6.15 0.85
N ASP A 122 2.78 5.18 1.71
CA ASP A 122 2.90 5.45 3.14
C ASP A 122 4.27 6.08 3.47
N PRO A 123 4.47 6.60 4.70
CA PRO A 123 5.73 7.24 5.06
C PRO A 123 6.95 6.31 5.09
N SER A 124 6.76 5.00 5.17
CA SER A 124 7.84 4.01 5.05
C SER A 124 8.25 3.75 3.60
N GLY A 125 7.39 4.07 2.63
CA GLY A 125 7.63 3.92 1.21
C GLY A 125 6.85 2.80 0.53
N ASN A 126 6.01 2.04 1.24
CA ASN A 126 5.12 1.08 0.60
C ASN A 126 4.08 1.83 -0.26
N TRP A 127 3.77 1.28 -1.43
CA TRP A 127 2.75 1.86 -2.29
C TRP A 127 1.45 1.08 -2.24
N TYR A 128 0.35 1.81 -2.44
CA TYR A 128 -1.02 1.30 -2.43
C TYR A 128 -1.76 1.80 -3.66
N SER A 129 -2.63 0.95 -4.19
CA SER A 129 -3.65 1.37 -5.14
C SER A 129 -4.87 1.90 -4.37
N LEU A 130 -5.42 3.03 -4.82
CA LEU A 130 -6.71 3.55 -4.43
C LEU A 130 -7.63 3.41 -5.64
N THR A 131 -8.63 2.53 -5.56
CA THR A 131 -9.42 2.13 -6.71
C THR A 131 -10.92 2.36 -6.48
N GLN A 132 -11.55 3.05 -7.41
CA GLN A 132 -12.99 3.09 -7.59
C GLN A 132 -13.33 2.11 -8.70
N GLN A 133 -13.91 0.96 -8.33
CA GLN A 133 -14.25 -0.09 -9.30
C GLN A 133 -15.50 0.29 -10.10
N HIS A 134 -15.48 0.02 -11.40
CA HIS A 134 -16.69 0.02 -12.21
C HIS A 134 -17.50 -1.26 -11.98
N GLU A 135 -18.83 -1.20 -12.20
CA GLU A 135 -19.62 -2.41 -12.28
C GLU A 135 -19.11 -3.27 -13.45
N PHE A 136 -18.90 -4.55 -13.16
CA PHE A 136 -18.21 -5.46 -14.04
C PHE A 136 -19.14 -6.08 -15.08
N ASP A 137 -19.08 -5.62 -16.32
CA ASP A 137 -19.61 -6.31 -17.50
C ASP A 137 -18.51 -7.07 -18.30
N GLY A 138 -17.48 -7.54 -17.60
CA GLY A 138 -16.34 -8.26 -18.17
C GLY A 138 -15.13 -7.35 -18.45
N LEU A 139 -13.93 -7.86 -18.13
CA LEU A 139 -12.68 -7.21 -18.47
C LEU A 139 -12.42 -7.32 -19.97
N ASP A 140 -12.30 -6.19 -20.65
CA ASP A 140 -11.74 -6.16 -21.99
C ASP A 140 -10.21 -6.31 -21.92
N MET A 141 -9.75 -7.55 -21.93
CA MET A 141 -8.32 -7.89 -21.90
C MET A 141 -7.62 -7.66 -23.24
N SER A 142 -8.34 -7.16 -24.27
CA SER A 142 -7.75 -6.84 -25.57
C SER A 142 -6.96 -5.53 -25.58
N LYS A 143 -7.18 -4.67 -24.56
CA LYS A 143 -6.44 -3.42 -24.40
C LYS A 143 -5.11 -3.67 -23.71
N PRO A 144 -4.00 -3.15 -24.24
CA PRO A 144 -2.72 -3.27 -23.56
C PRO A 144 -2.79 -2.60 -22.18
N TRP A 145 -2.39 -3.33 -21.15
CA TRP A 145 -2.17 -2.75 -19.85
C TRP A 145 -0.84 -1.98 -19.89
N SER A 146 -0.92 -0.65 -19.93
CA SER A 146 0.22 0.17 -19.55
C SER A 146 0.37 0.07 -18.04
N GLY A 147 1.41 -0.61 -17.58
CA GLY A 147 1.71 -0.74 -16.16
C GLY A 147 1.87 0.61 -15.47
N CYS A 148 1.67 0.63 -14.17
CA CYS A 148 1.78 1.82 -13.31
C CYS A 148 3.22 2.29 -13.09
N ILE A 149 4.19 1.64 -13.70
CA ILE A 149 5.61 2.02 -13.69
C ILE A 149 5.94 2.32 -15.14
N ASP A 150 6.23 3.58 -15.43
CA ASP A 150 6.82 3.93 -16.71
C ASP A 150 8.12 3.15 -16.83
N ASP A 151 8.14 2.17 -17.73
CA ASP A 151 9.35 1.52 -18.19
C ASP A 151 10.15 2.54 -19.04
N ASP A 152 10.71 3.56 -18.37
CA ASP A 152 11.81 4.35 -18.89
C ASP A 152 13.11 3.52 -18.91
N THR A 153 13.01 2.30 -19.36
CA THR A 153 14.14 1.59 -19.93
C THR A 153 14.11 1.81 -21.43
N ASP A 154 14.58 2.97 -21.83
CA ASP A 154 15.09 3.19 -23.18
C ASP A 154 16.16 2.12 -23.44
N ALA A 155 15.74 1.03 -24.03
CA ALA A 155 16.62 0.06 -24.61
C ALA A 155 17.20 0.68 -25.87
N GLY A 156 18.23 1.47 -25.67
CA GLY A 156 19.10 1.95 -26.75
C GLY A 156 19.60 0.76 -27.54
N THR A 157 18.88 0.42 -28.60
CA THR A 157 19.39 -0.48 -29.63
C THR A 157 20.42 0.28 -30.46
N GLY A 158 21.64 0.31 -29.95
CA GLY A 158 22.81 0.54 -30.77
C GLY A 158 22.98 -0.62 -31.73
N ARG A 159 22.56 -0.45 -32.96
CA ARG A 159 23.09 -1.23 -34.07
C ARG A 159 24.24 -0.45 -34.69
N ALA A 160 25.42 -1.00 -34.61
CA ALA A 160 26.49 -0.83 -35.58
C ALA A 160 26.65 -2.12 -36.34
#